data_b2f4dd7f01e1d8a3f240a980785c2acf
#
_entry.id   b2f4dd7f01e1d8a3f240a980785c2acf
#
_cell.length_a   1.000
_cell.length_b   1.000
_cell.length_c   1.000
_cell.angle_alpha   90.00
_cell.angle_beta   90.00
_cell.angle_gamma   90.00
#
_symmetry.space_group_name_H-M   'P 1'
#
loop_
_entity.id
_entity.type
_entity.pdbx_description
1 polymer ?
#
loop_
_entity_poly.entity_id
_entity_poly.type
_entity_poly.pdbx_seq_one_letter_code
_entity_poly.pdbx_strand_id
1 'polypeptide(L)'
;MLVAKRRIALDRPIEDWVEAALALPGVDVVQLEARIAIRSTRLPGAFHPDPADRIIVATALERSVPLVTPDDRIRDYQHVQSIW
;
A
#
# COMPACT_ATOMS: atom_id res chain seq x y z
N MET A 1 -6.08 4.84 -0.69
CA MET A 1 -5.83 4.00 0.49
C MET A 1 -4.50 4.40 1.11
N LEU A 2 -4.54 4.76 2.36
CA LEU A 2 -3.35 5.09 3.11
C LEU A 2 -3.06 3.91 4.02
N VAL A 3 -1.93 3.26 3.81
CA VAL A 3 -1.62 2.06 4.58
C VAL A 3 -0.36 2.29 5.38
N ALA A 4 -0.51 2.31 6.70
CA ALA A 4 0.62 2.28 7.61
C ALA A 4 0.75 0.85 8.13
N LYS A 5 1.74 0.11 7.67
CA LYS A 5 1.97 -1.26 8.10
C LYS A 5 2.68 -1.36 9.45
N ARG A 6 3.37 -0.32 9.86
CA ARG A 6 4.02 -0.26 11.16
C ARG A 6 3.33 0.78 12.02
N ARG A 7 3.39 0.56 13.32
CA ARG A 7 2.88 1.54 14.28
C ARG A 7 3.65 2.83 14.13
N ILE A 8 3.00 3.79 13.52
CA ILE A 8 3.41 5.17 13.63
C ILE A 8 2.82 5.67 14.93
N ALA A 9 3.66 6.22 15.80
CA ALA A 9 3.16 6.91 16.97
C ALA A 9 2.43 8.16 16.48
N LEU A 10 1.11 8.08 16.45
CA LEU A 10 0.29 9.23 16.06
C LEU A 10 0.12 10.13 17.26
N ASP A 11 0.46 11.39 17.11
CA ASP A 11 0.29 12.42 18.12
C ASP A 11 -1.13 13.00 18.15
N ARG A 12 -2.01 12.48 17.30
CA ARG A 12 -3.40 12.92 17.14
C ARG A 12 -4.27 11.73 16.69
N PRO A 13 -5.62 11.83 16.77
CA PRO A 13 -6.51 10.82 16.24
C PRO A 13 -6.24 10.53 14.76
N ILE A 14 -6.45 9.27 14.33
CA ILE A 14 -6.15 8.86 12.98
C ILE A 14 -6.93 9.65 11.93
N GLU A 15 -8.16 10.06 12.25
CA GLU A 15 -8.99 10.87 11.36
C GLU A 15 -8.33 12.22 11.06
N ASP A 16 -7.80 12.89 12.09
CA ASP A 16 -7.11 14.16 11.92
C ASP A 16 -5.82 13.98 11.12
N TRP A 17 -5.12 12.90 11.36
CA TRP A 17 -3.89 12.59 10.62
C TRP A 17 -4.18 12.36 9.14
N VAL A 18 -5.24 11.61 8.82
CA VAL A 18 -5.65 11.37 7.44
C VAL A 18 -6.05 12.68 6.75
N GLU A 19 -6.83 13.52 7.42
CA GLU A 19 -7.20 14.84 6.87
C GLU A 19 -5.98 15.70 6.59
N ALA A 20 -5.03 15.74 7.51
CA ALA A 20 -3.79 16.48 7.32
C ALA A 20 -2.97 15.95 6.15
N ALA A 21 -2.89 14.63 6.01
CA ALA A 21 -2.18 14.00 4.89
C ALA A 21 -2.84 14.31 3.55
N LEU A 22 -4.19 14.27 3.49
CA LEU A 22 -4.95 14.55 2.27
C LEU A 22 -4.90 16.02 1.85
N ALA A 23 -4.58 16.91 2.78
CA ALA A 23 -4.38 18.32 2.46
C ALA A 23 -3.04 18.60 1.76
N LEU A 24 -2.11 17.64 1.78
CA LEU A 24 -0.82 17.80 1.11
C LEU A 24 -0.96 17.61 -0.40
N PRO A 25 -0.26 18.42 -1.22
CA PRO A 25 -0.26 18.22 -2.67
C PRO A 25 0.29 16.84 -3.04
N GLY A 26 -0.35 16.19 -4.00
CA GLY A 26 0.12 14.90 -4.51
C GLY A 26 -0.27 13.68 -3.66
N VAL A 27 -1.06 13.88 -2.62
CA VAL A 27 -1.58 12.77 -1.81
C VAL A 27 -3.03 12.51 -2.19
N ASP A 28 -3.30 11.28 -2.60
CA ASP A 28 -4.64 10.85 -3.01
C ASP A 28 -5.08 9.63 -2.19
N VAL A 29 -6.38 9.48 -2.04
CA VAL A 29 -6.98 8.26 -1.49
C VAL A 29 -7.26 7.31 -2.64
N VAL A 30 -6.74 6.08 -2.53
CA VAL A 30 -7.04 5.01 -3.48
C VAL A 30 -8.10 4.11 -2.87
N GLN A 31 -9.25 4.04 -3.52
CA GLN A 31 -10.32 3.15 -3.11
C GLN A 31 -10.03 1.72 -3.55
N LEU A 32 -10.47 0.75 -2.76
CA LEU A 32 -10.39 -0.65 -3.14
C LEU A 32 -11.44 -0.94 -4.23
N GLU A 33 -10.97 -1.13 -5.45
CA GLU A 33 -11.79 -1.49 -6.59
C GLU A 33 -11.80 -3.01 -6.78
N ALA A 34 -12.85 -3.51 -7.46
CA ALA A 34 -12.97 -4.94 -7.73
C ALA A 34 -11.75 -5.53 -8.44
N ARG A 35 -11.20 -4.82 -9.44
CA ARG A 35 -10.02 -5.32 -10.17
C ARG A 35 -8.75 -5.36 -9.32
N ILE A 36 -8.61 -4.47 -8.33
CA ILE A 36 -7.50 -4.55 -7.37
C ILE A 36 -7.66 -5.78 -6.49
N ALA A 37 -8.87 -6.04 -6.00
CA ALA A 37 -9.15 -7.22 -5.21
C ALA A 37 -8.86 -8.51 -6.00
N ILE A 38 -9.29 -8.57 -7.25
CA ILE A 38 -9.01 -9.71 -8.13
C ILE A 38 -7.49 -9.85 -8.35
N ARG A 39 -6.81 -8.76 -8.66
CA ARG A 39 -5.37 -8.77 -8.90
C ARG A 39 -4.59 -9.22 -7.67
N SER A 40 -5.06 -8.89 -6.46
CA SER A 40 -4.41 -9.32 -5.22
C SER A 40 -4.36 -10.83 -5.07
N THR A 41 -5.30 -11.56 -5.67
CA THR A 41 -5.32 -13.03 -5.67
C THR A 41 -4.46 -13.63 -6.78
N ARG A 42 -3.98 -12.83 -7.73
CA ARG A 42 -3.26 -13.27 -8.94
C ARG A 42 -1.90 -12.58 -9.10
N LEU A 43 -1.25 -12.26 -8.01
CA LEU A 43 0.07 -11.62 -8.08
C LEU A 43 1.08 -12.56 -8.76
N PRO A 44 1.93 -12.02 -9.67
CA PRO A 44 2.91 -12.86 -10.35
C PRO A 44 3.95 -13.41 -9.39
N GLY A 45 4.40 -14.63 -9.62
CA GLY A 45 5.37 -15.30 -8.78
C GLY A 45 4.81 -15.65 -7.41
N ALA A 46 5.70 -15.86 -6.45
CA ALA A 46 5.33 -16.19 -5.07
C ALA A 46 5.35 -14.93 -4.20
N PHE A 47 4.25 -14.68 -3.55
CA PHE A 47 4.15 -13.65 -2.52
C PHE A 47 3.39 -14.22 -1.32
N HIS A 48 3.72 -13.77 -0.11
CA HIS A 48 3.13 -14.33 1.09
C HIS A 48 1.60 -14.10 1.16
N PRO A 49 0.88 -14.93 1.95
CA PRO A 49 -0.58 -14.97 1.84
C PRO A 49 -1.34 -13.87 2.59
N ASP A 50 -0.69 -12.96 3.29
CA ASP A 50 -1.36 -11.89 4.02
C ASP A 50 -2.24 -11.06 3.08
N PRO A 51 -3.57 -11.05 3.24
CA PRO A 51 -4.46 -10.37 2.30
C PRO A 51 -4.23 -8.87 2.21
N ALA A 52 -3.92 -8.22 3.32
CA ALA A 52 -3.68 -6.78 3.34
C ALA A 52 -2.44 -6.43 2.53
N ASP A 53 -1.37 -7.18 2.67
CA ASP A 53 -0.14 -6.96 1.93
C ASP A 53 -0.34 -7.21 0.43
N ARG A 54 -1.10 -8.24 0.09
CA ARG A 54 -1.43 -8.54 -1.30
C ARG A 54 -2.23 -7.43 -1.97
N ILE A 55 -3.17 -6.83 -1.25
CA ILE A 55 -3.96 -5.68 -1.74
C ILE A 55 -3.06 -4.46 -1.94
N ILE A 56 -2.15 -4.19 -1.03
CA ILE A 56 -1.21 -3.07 -1.14
C ILE A 56 -0.34 -3.23 -2.39
N VAL A 57 0.23 -4.41 -2.59
CA VAL A 57 1.07 -4.69 -3.76
C VAL A 57 0.24 -4.61 -5.04
N ALA A 58 -0.96 -5.19 -5.05
CA ALA A 58 -1.86 -5.13 -6.21
C ALA A 58 -2.21 -3.69 -6.58
N THR A 59 -2.44 -2.84 -5.58
CA THR A 59 -2.72 -1.41 -5.79
C THR A 59 -1.55 -0.72 -6.48
N ALA A 60 -0.34 -0.96 -6.00
CA ALA A 60 0.86 -0.37 -6.60
C ALA A 60 1.06 -0.83 -8.04
N LEU A 61 0.86 -2.12 -8.31
CA LEU A 61 0.96 -2.66 -9.66
C LEU A 61 -0.10 -2.09 -10.59
N GLU A 62 -1.35 -1.98 -10.12
CA GLU A 62 -2.45 -1.41 -10.90
C GLU A 62 -2.22 0.06 -11.24
N ARG A 63 -1.61 0.79 -10.34
CA ARG A 63 -1.31 2.22 -10.51
C ARG A 63 0.05 2.47 -11.15
N SER A 64 0.86 1.43 -11.35
CA SER A 64 2.23 1.54 -11.87
C SER A 64 3.09 2.52 -11.08
N VAL A 65 3.00 2.42 -9.77
CA VAL A 65 3.74 3.29 -8.85
C VAL A 65 4.59 2.46 -7.89
N PRO A 66 5.69 3.01 -7.38
CA PRO A 66 6.46 2.32 -6.35
C PRO A 66 5.76 2.38 -5.00
N LEU A 67 6.11 1.43 -4.13
CA LEU A 67 5.69 1.41 -2.74
C LEU A 67 6.78 1.97 -1.84
N VAL A 68 6.38 2.83 -0.90
CA VAL A 68 7.26 3.26 0.17
C VAL A 68 6.97 2.40 1.39
N THR A 69 7.89 1.50 1.72
CA THR A 69 7.69 0.54 2.80
C THR A 69 9.00 0.02 3.35
N PRO A 70 9.12 -0.14 4.69
CA PRO A 70 10.25 -0.84 5.31
C PRO A 70 10.07 -2.37 5.34
N ASP A 71 8.94 -2.89 4.89
CA ASP A 71 8.63 -4.32 4.99
C ASP A 71 9.50 -5.13 4.02
N ASP A 72 10.35 -6.00 4.56
CA ASP A 72 11.30 -6.79 3.77
C ASP A 72 10.59 -7.73 2.80
N ARG A 73 9.42 -8.27 3.16
CA ARG A 73 8.69 -9.18 2.27
C ARG A 73 8.18 -8.48 1.03
N ILE A 74 7.84 -7.20 1.12
CA ILE A 74 7.47 -6.39 -0.04
C ILE A 74 8.72 -5.93 -0.78
N ARG A 75 9.75 -5.50 -0.06
CA ARG A 75 11.00 -5.04 -0.69
C ARG A 75 11.70 -6.13 -1.46
N ASP A 76 11.60 -7.39 -0.99
CA ASP A 76 12.18 -8.54 -1.66
C ASP A 76 11.34 -9.04 -2.84
N TYR A 77 10.11 -8.54 -2.98
CA TYR A 77 9.23 -8.94 -4.07
C TYR A 77 9.62 -8.20 -5.36
N GLN A 78 10.16 -8.93 -6.34
CA GLN A 78 10.76 -8.35 -7.54
C GLN A 78 9.76 -7.69 -8.50
N HIS A 79 8.46 -8.00 -8.39
CA HIS A 79 7.44 -7.52 -9.33
C HIS A 79 6.88 -6.14 -8.96
N VAL A 80 7.26 -5.58 -7.84
CA VAL A 80 6.89 -4.23 -7.44
C VAL A 80 8.15 -3.46 -7.04
N GLN A 81 8.21 -2.20 -7.45
CA GLN A 81 9.30 -1.32 -7.03
C GLN A 81 9.01 -0.82 -5.61
N SER A 82 9.99 -0.90 -4.74
CA SER A 82 9.86 -0.39 -3.38
C SER A 82 10.95 0.62 -3.07
N ILE A 83 10.63 1.57 -2.22
CA ILE A 83 11.52 2.64 -1.78
C ILE A 83 11.50 2.66 -0.26
N TRP A 84 12.67 2.71 0.33
CA TRP A 84 12.78 2.91 1.76
C TRP A 84 14.11 3.55 2.11
#